data_6419896da50f673f20f5b7e12469782b
#
_entry.id   6419896da50f673f20f5b7e12469782b
#
_cell.length_a   1.000
_cell.length_b   1.000
_cell.length_c   1.000
_cell.angle_alpha   90.00
_cell.angle_beta   90.00
_cell.angle_gamma   90.00
#
_symmetry.space_group_name_H-M   'P 1'
#
loop_
_entity.id
_entity.type
_entity.pdbx_description
1 polymer ?
#
loop_
_entity_poly.entity_id
_entity_poly.type
_entity_poly.pdbx_seq_one_letter_code
_entity_poly.pdbx_strand_id
1 'polypeptide(L)'
;MKPAQKGTQKTAKTTAATRKKFKGFTDEEHGAMRERIQELRADKADGETAVLAKIAEMPEPDRTMGKRLHTIIKESAPALSTRLWYGMPAYATAGKAGKVVCFFQTAQKFKTRYATLGFSDKANLDEGAMWPTSFALKGLTAADEARIAALVKKAVS
;
A
#
# COMPACT_ATOMS: atom_id res chain seq x y z
N MET A 1 -33.98 11.73 -42.39
CA MET A 1 -33.86 10.26 -42.40
C MET A 1 -32.46 9.78 -42.78
N LYS A 2 -31.96 10.13 -43.92
CA LYS A 2 -30.63 9.73 -44.38
C LYS A 2 -29.49 10.12 -43.43
N PRO A 3 -29.46 11.34 -42.84
CA PRO A 3 -28.39 11.69 -41.87
C PRO A 3 -28.37 10.83 -40.62
N ALA A 4 -29.54 10.45 -40.11
CA ALA A 4 -29.66 9.59 -38.94
C ALA A 4 -29.18 8.18 -39.23
N GLN A 5 -29.48 7.64 -40.41
CA GLN A 5 -29.01 6.33 -40.83
C GLN A 5 -27.49 6.29 -41.00
N LYS A 6 -26.91 7.36 -41.57
CA LYS A 6 -25.44 7.47 -41.69
C LYS A 6 -24.76 7.53 -40.32
N GLY A 7 -25.33 8.25 -39.39
CA GLY A 7 -24.82 8.32 -38.02
C GLY A 7 -24.85 6.97 -37.33
N THR A 8 -25.92 6.23 -37.53
CA THR A 8 -26.06 4.88 -36.93
C THR A 8 -25.03 3.90 -37.49
N GLN A 9 -24.79 3.94 -38.82
CA GLN A 9 -23.77 3.11 -39.44
C GLN A 9 -22.38 3.44 -38.94
N LYS A 10 -22.06 4.72 -38.75
CA LYS A 10 -20.78 5.17 -38.27
C LYS A 10 -20.55 4.71 -36.81
N THR A 11 -21.58 4.79 -35.99
CA THR A 11 -21.53 4.32 -34.60
C THR A 11 -21.35 2.80 -34.54
N ALA A 12 -22.07 2.07 -35.36
CA ALA A 12 -21.96 0.61 -35.43
C ALA A 12 -20.57 0.18 -35.86
N LYS A 13 -19.97 0.87 -36.82
CA LYS A 13 -18.61 0.60 -37.28
C LYS A 13 -17.56 0.83 -36.16
N THR A 14 -17.70 1.92 -35.43
CA THR A 14 -16.82 2.21 -34.28
C THR A 14 -16.99 1.18 -33.18
N THR A 15 -18.21 0.79 -32.89
CA THR A 15 -18.50 -0.23 -31.88
C THR A 15 -17.93 -1.59 -32.29
N ALA A 16 -18.02 -1.97 -33.56
CA ALA A 16 -17.45 -3.20 -34.06
C ALA A 16 -15.92 -3.21 -33.97
N ALA A 17 -15.27 -2.11 -34.27
CA ALA A 17 -13.83 -1.95 -34.14
C ALA A 17 -13.39 -2.05 -32.66
N THR A 18 -14.14 -1.43 -31.76
CA THR A 18 -13.91 -1.50 -30.32
C THR A 18 -14.12 -2.93 -29.80
N ARG A 19 -15.18 -3.61 -30.25
CA ARG A 19 -15.43 -5.01 -29.89
C ARG A 19 -14.31 -5.92 -30.37
N LYS A 20 -13.79 -5.69 -31.58
CA LYS A 20 -12.68 -6.47 -32.13
C LYS A 20 -11.43 -6.34 -31.26
N LYS A 21 -11.17 -5.13 -30.75
CA LYS A 21 -10.09 -4.89 -29.80
C LYS A 21 -10.30 -5.67 -28.49
N PHE A 22 -11.53 -5.67 -27.94
CA PHE A 22 -11.81 -6.35 -26.68
C PHE A 22 -11.93 -7.88 -26.82
N LYS A 23 -12.47 -8.38 -27.93
CA LYS A 23 -12.66 -9.80 -28.14
C LYS A 23 -11.38 -10.57 -28.42
N GLY A 24 -10.51 -9.98 -29.18
CA GLY A 24 -9.22 -10.60 -29.47
C GLY A 24 -8.15 -9.64 -29.02
N PHE A 25 -7.82 -9.67 -27.72
CA PHE A 25 -6.73 -8.85 -27.25
C PHE A 25 -5.53 -8.99 -28.18
N THR A 26 -4.95 -7.88 -28.59
CA THR A 26 -3.73 -7.88 -29.38
C THR A 26 -2.61 -8.48 -28.55
N ASP A 27 -1.54 -8.92 -29.21
CA ASP A 27 -0.36 -9.41 -28.49
C ASP A 27 0.20 -8.37 -27.52
N GLU A 28 0.08 -7.08 -27.87
CA GLU A 28 0.48 -5.97 -27.02
C GLU A 28 -0.39 -5.89 -25.77
N GLU A 29 -1.70 -6.04 -25.92
CA GLU A 29 -2.64 -6.03 -24.80
C GLU A 29 -2.45 -7.23 -23.88
N HIS A 30 -2.22 -8.41 -24.45
CA HIS A 30 -1.89 -9.62 -23.69
C HIS A 30 -0.57 -9.45 -22.95
N GLY A 31 0.41 -8.83 -23.58
CA GLY A 31 1.69 -8.50 -22.96
C GLY A 31 1.51 -7.57 -21.78
N ALA A 32 0.74 -6.49 -21.96
CA ALA A 32 0.45 -5.52 -20.92
C ALA A 32 -0.28 -6.16 -19.73
N MET A 33 -1.25 -7.03 -20.00
CA MET A 33 -1.98 -7.76 -18.96
C MET A 33 -1.06 -8.70 -18.17
N ARG A 34 -0.18 -9.42 -18.88
CA ARG A 34 0.79 -10.31 -18.23
C ARG A 34 1.77 -9.52 -17.37
N GLU A 35 2.27 -8.40 -17.87
CA GLU A 35 3.15 -7.52 -17.11
C GLU A 35 2.46 -7.01 -15.84
N ARG A 36 1.21 -6.60 -15.96
CA ARG A 36 0.42 -6.14 -14.81
C ARG A 36 0.24 -7.24 -13.77
N ILE A 37 -0.05 -8.45 -14.21
CA ILE A 37 -0.18 -9.60 -13.31
C ILE A 37 1.16 -9.91 -12.63
N GLN A 38 2.25 -9.84 -13.39
CA GLN A 38 3.60 -10.04 -12.84
C GLN A 38 3.95 -8.93 -11.84
N GLU A 39 3.65 -7.68 -12.14
CA GLU A 39 3.83 -6.56 -11.23
C GLU A 39 3.05 -6.77 -9.94
N LEU A 40 1.79 -7.17 -10.03
CA LEU A 40 0.95 -7.44 -8.86
C LEU A 40 1.48 -8.60 -8.02
N ARG A 41 2.03 -9.63 -8.67
CA ARG A 41 2.67 -10.76 -8.00
C ARG A 41 4.02 -10.37 -7.40
N ALA A 42 4.81 -9.60 -8.14
CA ALA A 42 6.07 -9.06 -7.68
C ALA A 42 5.85 -8.14 -6.49
N ASP A 43 4.84 -7.28 -6.52
CA ASP A 43 4.49 -6.41 -5.41
C ASP A 43 4.18 -7.21 -4.14
N LYS A 44 3.52 -8.37 -4.28
CA LYS A 44 3.27 -9.26 -3.14
C LYS A 44 4.52 -9.95 -2.65
N ALA A 45 5.35 -10.45 -3.58
CA ALA A 45 6.57 -11.18 -3.26
C ALA A 45 7.70 -10.22 -2.85
N ASP A 46 7.81 -9.09 -3.54
CA ASP A 46 8.91 -8.14 -3.43
C ASP A 46 8.58 -6.88 -2.62
N GLY A 47 7.32 -6.71 -2.20
CA GLY A 47 6.92 -5.57 -1.39
C GLY A 47 7.75 -5.45 -0.12
N GLU A 48 7.98 -6.55 0.55
CA GLU A 48 8.84 -6.59 1.74
C GLU A 48 10.30 -6.27 1.39
N THR A 49 10.81 -6.82 0.30
CA THR A 49 12.16 -6.53 -0.18
C THR A 49 12.32 -5.04 -0.50
N ALA A 50 11.34 -4.45 -1.18
CA ALA A 50 11.34 -3.02 -1.50
C ALA A 50 11.32 -2.16 -0.24
N VAL A 51 10.52 -2.53 0.77
CA VAL A 51 10.45 -1.81 2.04
C VAL A 51 11.77 -1.93 2.80
N LEU A 52 12.36 -3.13 2.87
CA LEU A 52 13.65 -3.33 3.54
C LEU A 52 14.76 -2.54 2.87
N ALA A 53 14.77 -2.48 1.53
CA ALA A 53 15.72 -1.65 0.79
C ALA A 53 15.54 -0.17 1.11
N LYS A 54 14.30 0.29 1.19
CA LYS A 54 13.98 1.68 1.53
C LYS A 54 14.43 2.02 2.95
N ILE A 55 14.20 1.13 3.90
CA ILE A 55 14.65 1.30 5.30
C ILE A 55 16.18 1.37 5.36
N ALA A 56 16.87 0.53 4.58
CA ALA A 56 18.33 0.52 4.55
C ALA A 56 18.93 1.85 4.07
N GLU A 57 18.19 2.61 3.26
CA GLU A 57 18.60 3.93 2.77
C GLU A 57 18.35 5.06 3.77
N MET A 58 17.56 4.83 4.79
CA MET A 58 17.22 5.85 5.78
C MET A 58 18.43 6.22 6.63
N PRO A 59 18.61 7.49 6.99
CA PRO A 59 19.60 7.86 7.99
C PRO A 59 19.15 7.43 9.39
N GLU A 60 20.09 7.36 10.31
CA GLU A 60 19.76 7.14 11.72
C GLU A 60 19.13 8.40 12.32
N PRO A 61 18.19 8.29 13.28
CA PRO A 61 17.72 7.04 13.91
C PRO A 61 16.59 6.33 13.16
N ASP A 62 16.12 6.87 12.06
CA ASP A 62 14.98 6.33 11.31
C ASP A 62 15.23 4.91 10.81
N ARG A 63 16.44 4.62 10.38
CA ARG A 63 16.81 3.29 9.89
C ARG A 63 16.64 2.21 10.96
N THR A 64 17.17 2.42 12.14
CA THR A 64 17.04 1.48 13.24
C THR A 64 15.59 1.33 13.67
N MET A 65 14.86 2.43 13.81
CA MET A 65 13.44 2.40 14.14
C MET A 65 12.63 1.67 13.08
N GLY A 66 12.89 1.94 11.80
CA GLY A 66 12.21 1.29 10.69
C GLY A 66 12.38 -0.22 10.71
N LYS A 67 13.60 -0.70 10.95
CA LYS A 67 13.90 -2.12 11.07
C LYS A 67 13.14 -2.77 12.23
N ARG A 68 13.14 -2.13 13.39
CA ARG A 68 12.43 -2.63 14.56
C ARG A 68 10.93 -2.66 14.36
N LEU A 69 10.37 -1.58 13.81
CA LEU A 69 8.94 -1.51 13.49
C LEU A 69 8.52 -2.60 12.52
N HIS A 70 9.32 -2.84 11.51
CA HIS A 70 9.05 -3.88 10.54
C HIS A 70 8.94 -5.24 11.21
N THR A 71 9.90 -5.58 12.06
CA THR A 71 9.89 -6.83 12.83
C THR A 71 8.66 -6.93 13.73
N ILE A 72 8.37 -5.88 14.49
CA ILE A 72 7.24 -5.84 15.42
C ILE A 72 5.92 -6.03 14.68
N ILE A 73 5.73 -5.33 13.58
CA ILE A 73 4.49 -5.39 12.81
C ILE A 73 4.32 -6.77 12.16
N LYS A 74 5.37 -7.33 11.61
CA LYS A 74 5.34 -8.66 11.01
C LYS A 74 5.02 -9.74 12.02
N GLU A 75 5.57 -9.65 13.22
CA GLU A 75 5.29 -10.59 14.29
C GLU A 75 3.89 -10.41 14.90
N SER A 76 3.46 -9.16 15.03
CA SER A 76 2.16 -8.84 15.66
C SER A 76 0.97 -9.04 14.73
N ALA A 77 1.15 -8.84 13.44
CA ALA A 77 0.10 -8.97 12.43
C ALA A 77 0.65 -9.60 11.15
N PRO A 78 0.96 -10.91 11.19
CA PRO A 78 1.58 -11.58 10.04
C PRO A 78 0.71 -11.62 8.78
N ALA A 79 -0.59 -11.39 8.91
CA ALA A 79 -1.50 -11.34 7.77
C ALA A 79 -1.40 -10.04 6.96
N LEU A 80 -0.78 -9.00 7.51
CA LEU A 80 -0.60 -7.75 6.78
C LEU A 80 0.45 -7.91 5.68
N SER A 81 0.15 -7.35 4.49
CA SER A 81 1.10 -7.26 3.40
C SER A 81 2.00 -6.05 3.59
N THR A 82 3.29 -6.21 3.35
CA THR A 82 4.26 -5.12 3.39
C THR A 82 4.38 -4.49 2.01
N ARG A 83 4.33 -3.18 1.91
CA ARG A 83 4.51 -2.47 0.64
C ARG A 83 4.98 -1.02 0.86
N LEU A 84 5.52 -0.41 -0.20
CA LEU A 84 5.77 1.03 -0.19
C LEU A 84 4.47 1.78 -0.51
N TRP A 85 4.23 2.86 0.22
CA TRP A 85 3.09 3.74 0.03
C TRP A 85 3.60 5.18 0.09
N TYR A 86 3.56 5.87 -1.04
CA TYR A 86 4.20 7.20 -1.17
C TYR A 86 5.65 7.21 -0.68
N GLY A 87 6.39 6.12 -0.97
CA GLY A 87 7.77 5.94 -0.55
C GLY A 87 7.97 5.62 0.93
N MET A 88 6.88 5.37 1.67
CA MET A 88 6.94 4.99 3.09
C MET A 88 6.71 3.49 3.25
N PRO A 89 7.39 2.85 4.21
CA PRO A 89 7.01 1.51 4.63
C PRO A 89 5.56 1.49 5.11
N ALA A 90 4.75 0.64 4.53
CA ALA A 90 3.33 0.53 4.86
C ALA A 90 2.91 -0.93 4.96
N TYR A 91 1.88 -1.15 5.75
CA TYR A 91 1.37 -2.49 6.04
C TYR A 91 -0.12 -2.47 5.81
N ALA A 92 -0.58 -3.33 4.91
CA ALA A 92 -1.94 -3.28 4.38
C ALA A 92 -2.66 -4.61 4.53
N THR A 93 -3.98 -4.57 4.51
CA THR A 93 -4.78 -5.79 4.46
C THR A 93 -4.48 -6.56 3.18
N ALA A 94 -4.64 -7.88 3.23
CA ALA A 94 -4.38 -8.76 2.08
C ALA A 94 -5.37 -8.52 0.94
N GLY A 95 -4.95 -8.83 -0.29
CA GLY A 95 -5.80 -8.83 -1.47
C GLY A 95 -5.59 -7.63 -2.39
N LYS A 96 -6.27 -7.66 -3.54
CA LYS A 96 -6.16 -6.64 -4.59
C LYS A 96 -6.58 -5.25 -4.14
N ALA A 97 -7.55 -5.18 -3.24
CA ALA A 97 -8.06 -3.94 -2.68
C ALA A 97 -7.47 -3.67 -1.30
N GLY A 98 -6.29 -4.23 -1.02
CA GLY A 98 -5.64 -4.08 0.27
C GLY A 98 -5.54 -2.62 0.69
N LYS A 99 -5.98 -2.33 1.92
CA LYS A 99 -5.99 -0.99 2.49
C LYS A 99 -4.86 -0.87 3.50
N VAL A 100 -4.12 0.23 3.43
CA VAL A 100 -3.06 0.51 4.39
C VAL A 100 -3.67 0.61 5.79
N VAL A 101 -3.11 -0.15 6.71
CA VAL A 101 -3.52 -0.14 8.14
C VAL A 101 -2.60 0.77 8.92
N CYS A 102 -1.30 0.65 8.73
CA CYS A 102 -0.31 1.51 9.38
C CYS A 102 0.88 1.77 8.47
N PHE A 103 1.63 2.81 8.79
CA PHE A 103 2.77 3.24 7.98
C PHE A 103 3.81 3.95 8.85
N PHE A 104 5.05 3.95 8.36
CA PHE A 104 6.16 4.63 9.01
C PHE A 104 6.62 5.81 8.15
N GLN A 105 6.46 7.02 8.71
CA GLN A 105 6.86 8.26 8.06
C GLN A 105 8.17 8.74 8.68
N THR A 106 9.22 8.86 7.86
CA THR A 106 10.52 9.28 8.35
C THR A 106 10.57 10.78 8.66
N ALA A 107 11.36 11.15 9.65
CA ALA A 107 11.57 12.55 10.00
C ALA A 107 12.28 13.29 8.86
N GLN A 108 13.27 12.68 8.24
CA GLN A 108 14.07 13.30 7.20
C GLN A 108 13.26 13.64 5.95
N LYS A 109 12.48 12.68 5.45
CA LYS A 109 11.70 12.86 4.21
C LYS A 109 10.71 14.02 4.31
N PHE A 110 10.07 14.16 5.46
CA PHE A 110 9.04 15.17 5.70
C PHE A 110 9.56 16.39 6.47
N LYS A 111 10.87 16.42 6.78
CA LYS A 111 11.54 17.51 7.48
C LYS A 111 10.86 17.88 8.80
N THR A 112 10.54 16.85 9.59
CA THR A 112 9.92 16.97 10.90
C THR A 112 10.94 16.65 12.00
N ARG A 113 10.61 17.03 13.24
CA ARG A 113 11.48 16.80 14.40
C ARG A 113 11.56 15.33 14.82
N TYR A 114 10.58 14.53 14.40
CA TYR A 114 10.42 13.14 14.80
C TYR A 114 9.83 12.34 13.65
N ALA A 115 10.05 11.03 13.69
CA ALA A 115 9.36 10.11 12.79
C ALA A 115 7.93 9.86 13.30
N THR A 116 7.07 9.32 12.46
CA THR A 116 5.67 9.07 12.80
C THR A 116 5.30 7.64 12.48
N LEU A 117 4.69 6.95 13.44
CA LEU A 117 3.93 5.73 13.18
C LEU A 117 2.47 6.15 13.07
N GLY A 118 1.89 6.04 11.88
CA GLY A 118 0.51 6.42 11.62
C GLY A 118 -0.37 5.20 11.38
N PHE A 119 -1.62 5.33 11.80
CA PHE A 119 -2.67 4.35 11.54
C PHE A 119 -3.77 4.99 10.72
N SER A 120 -4.27 4.27 9.71
CA SER A 120 -5.36 4.75 8.86
C SER A 120 -6.73 4.42 9.47
N ASP A 121 -7.79 4.82 8.79
CA ASP A 121 -9.15 4.48 9.22
C ASP A 121 -9.47 2.98 9.14
N LYS A 122 -8.61 2.19 8.50
CA LYS A 122 -8.73 0.74 8.46
C LYS A 122 -8.18 0.05 9.70
N ALA A 123 -7.47 0.79 10.53
CA ALA A 123 -7.00 0.28 11.81
C ALA A 123 -8.12 0.34 12.84
N ASN A 124 -8.46 -0.80 13.42
CA ASN A 124 -9.49 -0.85 14.44
C ASN A 124 -8.92 -0.47 15.82
N LEU A 125 -8.66 0.83 16.00
CA LEU A 125 -8.18 1.39 17.25
C LEU A 125 -9.28 2.10 18.03
N ASP A 126 -10.50 1.97 17.57
CA ASP A 126 -11.66 2.69 18.11
C ASP A 126 -11.80 2.52 19.62
N GLU A 127 -11.93 3.66 20.30
CA GLU A 127 -12.09 3.72 21.76
C GLU A 127 -12.89 4.96 22.10
N GLY A 128 -14.16 4.79 22.43
CA GLY A 128 -15.06 5.90 22.66
C GLY A 128 -15.29 6.75 21.41
N ALA A 129 -15.35 8.04 21.55
CA ALA A 129 -15.56 8.98 20.45
C ALA A 129 -14.26 9.64 19.96
N MET A 130 -13.14 9.39 20.64
CA MET A 130 -11.84 9.97 20.30
C MET A 130 -10.72 9.02 20.69
N TRP A 131 -9.81 8.77 19.77
CA TRP A 131 -8.62 7.93 20.01
C TRP A 131 -7.44 8.40 19.15
N PRO A 132 -6.20 8.18 19.61
CA PRO A 132 -5.03 8.58 18.82
C PRO A 132 -4.80 7.64 17.64
N THR A 133 -4.38 8.20 16.51
CA THR A 133 -4.05 7.46 15.29
C THR A 133 -2.63 7.69 14.80
N SER A 134 -1.91 8.64 15.40
CA SER A 134 -0.51 8.94 15.03
C SER A 134 0.34 9.06 16.28
N PHE A 135 1.55 8.54 16.20
CA PHE A 135 2.50 8.52 17.31
C PHE A 135 3.84 9.07 16.85
N ALA A 136 4.37 10.03 17.58
CA ALA A 136 5.69 10.59 17.33
C ALA A 136 6.76 9.64 17.88
N LEU A 137 7.79 9.38 17.08
CA LEU A 137 8.86 8.47 17.46
C LEU A 137 10.22 9.17 17.34
N LYS A 138 10.92 9.31 18.45
CA LYS A 138 12.32 9.74 18.48
C LYS A 138 13.28 8.58 18.73
N GLY A 139 12.77 7.49 19.24
CA GLY A 139 13.49 6.26 19.54
C GLY A 139 12.48 5.20 19.93
N LEU A 140 12.94 3.99 20.20
CA LEU A 140 12.09 2.88 20.62
C LEU A 140 12.70 2.23 21.86
N THR A 141 12.04 2.40 23.00
CA THR A 141 12.37 1.66 24.23
C THR A 141 11.65 0.30 24.17
N ALA A 142 12.01 -0.61 25.06
CA ALA A 142 11.32 -1.90 25.18
C ALA A 142 9.82 -1.70 25.48
N ALA A 143 9.49 -0.72 26.32
CA ALA A 143 8.09 -0.39 26.63
C ALA A 143 7.34 0.15 25.40
N ASP A 144 7.99 0.98 24.59
CA ASP A 144 7.43 1.50 23.35
C ASP A 144 7.17 0.36 22.37
N GLU A 145 8.10 -0.56 22.20
CA GLU A 145 7.95 -1.70 21.32
C GLU A 145 6.77 -2.59 21.75
N ALA A 146 6.63 -2.85 23.04
CA ALA A 146 5.51 -3.61 23.58
C ALA A 146 4.16 -2.91 23.33
N ARG A 147 4.12 -1.58 23.50
CA ARG A 147 2.93 -0.76 23.24
C ARG A 147 2.57 -0.81 21.76
N ILE A 148 3.53 -0.69 20.88
CA ILE A 148 3.31 -0.74 19.43
C ILE A 148 2.79 -2.12 19.02
N ALA A 149 3.36 -3.19 19.54
CA ALA A 149 2.88 -4.55 19.29
C ALA A 149 1.40 -4.71 19.67
N ALA A 150 1.02 -4.19 20.84
CA ALA A 150 -0.37 -4.22 21.30
C ALA A 150 -1.29 -3.38 20.39
N LEU A 151 -0.86 -2.20 19.96
CA LEU A 151 -1.62 -1.35 19.04
C LEU A 151 -1.82 -2.03 17.69
N VAL A 152 -0.79 -2.66 17.14
CA VAL A 152 -0.87 -3.35 15.85
C VAL A 152 -1.83 -4.54 15.94
N LYS A 153 -1.75 -5.33 17.01
CA LYS A 153 -2.69 -6.44 17.24
C LYS A 153 -4.13 -5.95 17.34
N LYS A 154 -4.37 -4.88 18.04
CA LYS A 154 -5.69 -4.26 18.16
C LYS A 154 -6.18 -3.75 16.79
N ALA A 155 -5.29 -3.12 16.04
CA ALA A 155 -5.63 -2.53 14.75
C ALA A 155 -6.17 -3.55 13.74
N VAL A 156 -5.72 -4.80 13.81
CA VAL A 156 -6.12 -5.87 12.89
C VAL A 156 -7.19 -6.81 13.47
N SER A 157 -7.60 -6.60 14.68
CA SER A 157 -8.61 -7.45 15.35
C SER A 157 -10.04 -7.15 14.91
#